data_f4336cbe112954157a74ec63c5a32bcb
#
_entry.id   f4336cbe112954157a74ec63c5a32bcb
#
_cell.length_a   1.000
_cell.length_b   1.000
_cell.length_c   1.000
_cell.angle_alpha   90.00
_cell.angle_beta   90.00
_cell.angle_gamma   90.00
#
_symmetry.space_group_name_H-M   'P 1'
#
loop_
_entity.id
_entity.type
_entity.pdbx_description
1 polymer ?
#
loop_
_entity_poly.entity_id
_entity_poly.type
_entity_poly.pdbx_seq_one_letter_code
_entity_poly.pdbx_strand_id
1 'polypeptide(L)'
;MCFTLAPKFECDENYPSTLPAADVAAYLSALKSNAYPEPLGECDILVTADTTVVIDERVLGKPADRTEAYEMLRAMSGRSHKVYTGVTLRSREQQRTFSVETEVCFREISDEEIYYYIDNFRP
;
A
#
# COMPACT_ATOMS: atom_id res chain seq x y z
N MET A 1 24.85 -3.01 -10.44
CA MET A 1 23.73 -3.83 -9.96
C MET A 1 22.54 -3.67 -10.88
N CYS A 2 21.96 -4.78 -11.31
CA CYS A 2 20.83 -4.76 -12.23
C CYS A 2 19.56 -5.20 -11.51
N PHE A 3 18.47 -4.45 -11.73
CA PHE A 3 17.16 -4.80 -11.22
C PHE A 3 16.31 -5.33 -12.36
N THR A 4 15.58 -6.38 -12.12
CA THR A 4 14.64 -6.95 -13.06
C THR A 4 13.25 -6.91 -12.46
N LEU A 5 12.27 -6.42 -13.22
CA LEU A 5 10.89 -6.45 -12.76
C LEU A 5 10.38 -7.89 -12.82
N ALA A 6 9.86 -8.35 -11.70
CA ALA A 6 9.25 -9.68 -11.65
C ALA A 6 7.95 -9.69 -12.48
N PRO A 7 7.60 -10.82 -13.09
CA PRO A 7 6.31 -10.94 -13.76
C PRO A 7 5.17 -10.67 -12.81
N LYS A 8 4.10 -10.08 -13.31
CA LYS A 8 2.89 -9.88 -12.51
C LYS A 8 2.30 -11.24 -12.13
N PHE A 9 1.85 -11.34 -10.91
CA PHE A 9 1.16 -12.53 -10.41
C PHE A 9 0.04 -12.07 -9.51
N GLU A 10 -0.97 -12.91 -9.36
CA GLU A 10 -2.10 -12.63 -8.50
C GLU A 10 -1.83 -13.19 -7.10
N CYS A 11 -2.22 -12.44 -6.10
CA CYS A 11 -2.18 -12.91 -4.74
C CYS A 11 -3.42 -12.37 -4.00
N ASP A 12 -3.91 -13.17 -3.05
CA ASP A 12 -5.05 -12.78 -2.24
C ASP A 12 -4.57 -11.77 -1.19
N GLU A 13 -5.00 -10.52 -1.31
CA GLU A 13 -4.58 -9.43 -0.44
C GLU A 13 -5.49 -9.27 0.78
N ASN A 14 -6.03 -10.35 1.29
CA ASN A 14 -6.82 -10.33 2.52
C ASN A 14 -5.93 -10.35 3.75
N TYR A 15 -6.38 -9.66 4.80
CA TYR A 15 -5.69 -9.65 6.08
C TYR A 15 -6.71 -9.76 7.22
N PRO A 16 -6.29 -10.25 8.40
CA PRO A 16 -7.19 -10.39 9.54
C PRO A 16 -7.75 -9.04 9.98
N SER A 17 -9.04 -9.00 10.30
CA SER A 17 -9.68 -7.77 10.76
C SER A 17 -9.15 -7.28 12.10
N THR A 18 -8.49 -8.15 12.85
CA THR A 18 -7.85 -7.82 14.13
C THR A 18 -6.45 -7.22 13.97
N LEU A 19 -5.91 -7.23 12.75
CA LEU A 19 -4.57 -6.69 12.50
C LEU A 19 -4.59 -5.18 12.66
N PRO A 20 -3.67 -4.59 13.46
CA PRO A 20 -3.58 -3.14 13.58
C PRO A 20 -3.33 -2.47 12.23
N ALA A 21 -3.94 -1.31 12.00
CA ALA A 21 -3.80 -0.60 10.73
C ALA A 21 -2.33 -0.31 10.39
N ALA A 22 -1.51 -0.04 11.40
CA ALA A 22 -0.07 0.22 11.19
C ALA A 22 0.69 -0.99 10.66
N ASP A 23 0.18 -2.20 10.83
CA ASP A 23 0.85 -3.43 10.44
C ASP A 23 0.40 -3.98 9.09
N VAL A 24 -0.64 -3.42 8.50
CA VAL A 24 -1.24 -3.95 7.28
C VAL A 24 -0.29 -3.92 6.09
N ALA A 25 0.43 -2.81 5.89
CA ALA A 25 1.35 -2.69 4.76
C ALA A 25 2.47 -3.74 4.84
N ALA A 26 3.06 -3.92 6.02
CA ALA A 26 4.10 -4.94 6.22
C ALA A 26 3.54 -6.34 6.00
N TYR A 27 2.35 -6.61 6.53
CA TYR A 27 1.68 -7.91 6.34
C TYR A 27 1.47 -8.21 4.86
N LEU A 28 0.93 -7.24 4.11
CA LEU A 28 0.66 -7.42 2.69
C LEU A 28 1.94 -7.57 1.87
N SER A 29 3.02 -6.87 2.23
CA SER A 29 4.30 -7.04 1.54
C SER A 29 4.85 -8.45 1.72
N ALA A 30 4.74 -9.01 2.93
CA ALA A 30 5.17 -10.38 3.21
C ALA A 30 4.26 -11.40 2.48
N LEU A 31 2.96 -11.12 2.44
CA LEU A 31 2.01 -11.97 1.73
C LEU A 31 2.35 -12.06 0.24
N LYS A 32 2.66 -10.92 -0.37
CA LYS A 32 3.08 -10.88 -1.77
C LYS A 32 4.38 -11.65 -2.00
N SER A 33 5.35 -11.50 -1.09
CA SER A 33 6.60 -12.24 -1.17
C SER A 33 6.37 -13.75 -1.14
N ASN A 34 5.53 -14.21 -0.22
CA ASN A 34 5.23 -15.63 -0.07
C ASN A 34 4.39 -16.18 -1.23
N ALA A 35 3.64 -15.34 -1.91
CA ALA A 35 2.82 -15.74 -3.05
C ALA A 35 3.58 -15.78 -4.37
N TYR A 36 4.82 -15.28 -4.40
CA TYR A 36 5.62 -15.26 -5.62
C TYR A 36 5.87 -16.69 -6.10
N PRO A 37 5.45 -17.04 -7.34
CA PRO A 37 5.38 -18.42 -7.77
C PRO A 37 6.71 -19.03 -8.23
N GLU A 38 7.72 -18.24 -8.48
CA GLU A 38 8.98 -18.73 -9.03
C GLU A 38 10.03 -18.93 -7.95
N PRO A 39 10.89 -19.96 -8.09
CA PRO A 39 11.97 -20.17 -7.14
C PRO A 39 13.04 -19.10 -7.29
N LEU A 40 13.71 -18.77 -6.19
CA LEU A 40 14.82 -17.82 -6.17
C LEU A 40 16.13 -18.57 -6.33
N GLY A 41 17.03 -18.03 -7.17
CA GLY A 41 18.39 -18.53 -7.30
C GLY A 41 19.26 -18.12 -6.12
N GLU A 42 20.51 -18.60 -6.09
CA GLU A 42 21.43 -18.34 -4.98
C GLU A 42 21.73 -16.86 -4.75
N CYS A 43 21.73 -16.06 -5.81
CA CYS A 43 22.06 -14.65 -5.74
C CYS A 43 20.85 -13.74 -5.94
N ASP A 44 19.64 -14.31 -5.94
CA ASP A 44 18.43 -13.54 -6.17
C ASP A 44 17.88 -13.00 -4.87
N ILE A 45 17.42 -11.76 -4.92
CA ILE A 45 16.66 -11.14 -3.83
C ILE A 45 15.37 -10.63 -4.41
N LEU A 46 14.26 -11.12 -3.86
CA LEU A 46 12.93 -10.65 -4.22
C LEU A 46 12.55 -9.50 -3.30
N VAL A 47 12.17 -8.39 -3.89
CA VAL A 47 11.68 -7.22 -3.15
C VAL A 47 10.20 -7.07 -3.46
N THR A 48 9.39 -7.09 -2.41
CA THR A 48 7.96 -6.79 -2.52
C THR A 48 7.63 -5.65 -1.58
N ALA A 49 6.71 -4.82 -1.98
CA ALA A 49 6.30 -3.66 -1.19
C ALA A 49 4.81 -3.45 -1.30
N ASP A 50 4.25 -2.86 -0.28
CA ASP A 50 2.86 -2.42 -0.29
C ASP A 50 2.76 -1.12 0.49
N THR A 51 1.84 -0.26 0.08
CA THR A 51 1.62 1.03 0.72
C THR A 51 0.16 1.15 1.11
N THR A 52 -0.09 1.54 2.35
CA THR A 52 -1.44 1.77 2.85
C THR A 52 -1.57 3.17 3.39
N VAL A 53 -2.75 3.74 3.23
CA VAL A 53 -3.11 5.04 3.80
C VAL A 53 -4.01 4.77 5.00
N VAL A 54 -3.67 5.36 6.13
CA VAL A 54 -4.41 5.17 7.38
C VAL A 54 -4.89 6.52 7.90
N ILE A 55 -6.19 6.64 8.11
CA ILE A 55 -6.82 7.79 8.74
C ILE A 55 -7.74 7.30 9.87
N ASP A 56 -7.65 7.93 11.05
CA ASP A 56 -8.43 7.53 12.23
C ASP A 56 -8.30 6.02 12.54
N GLU A 57 -7.09 5.49 12.41
CA GLU A 57 -6.77 4.07 12.64
C GLU A 57 -7.47 3.09 11.67
N ARG A 58 -7.93 3.62 10.54
CA ARG A 58 -8.60 2.82 9.51
C ARG A 58 -7.81 2.85 8.21
N VAL A 59 -7.63 1.68 7.62
CA VAL A 59 -6.96 1.57 6.33
C VAL A 59 -7.94 1.99 5.23
N LEU A 60 -7.51 2.92 4.38
CA LEU A 60 -8.27 3.30 3.20
C LEU A 60 -7.84 2.44 2.01
N GLY A 61 -8.79 1.69 1.47
CA GLY A 61 -8.56 0.87 0.28
C GLY A 61 -8.71 1.68 -1.00
N LYS A 62 -8.63 1.00 -2.14
CA LYS A 62 -8.89 1.65 -3.41
C LYS A 62 -10.38 1.97 -3.53
N PRO A 63 -10.74 3.17 -4.04
CA PRO A 63 -12.16 3.49 -4.22
C PRO A 63 -12.77 2.61 -5.32
N ALA A 64 -14.00 2.16 -5.07
CA ALA A 64 -14.73 1.34 -6.02
C ALA A 64 -15.36 2.18 -7.16
N ASP A 65 -15.68 3.43 -6.86
CA ASP A 65 -16.31 4.34 -7.81
C ASP A 65 -15.95 5.81 -7.50
N ARG A 66 -16.50 6.71 -8.29
CA ARG A 66 -16.26 8.15 -8.16
C ARG A 66 -16.76 8.69 -6.82
N THR A 67 -17.89 8.23 -6.34
CA THR A 67 -18.47 8.67 -5.07
C THR A 67 -17.57 8.28 -3.90
N GLU A 68 -17.11 7.04 -3.89
CA GLU A 68 -16.21 6.56 -2.83
C GLU A 68 -14.88 7.32 -2.87
N ALA A 69 -14.33 7.58 -4.06
CA ALA A 69 -13.11 8.39 -4.20
C ALA A 69 -13.32 9.79 -3.65
N TYR A 70 -14.47 10.41 -3.90
CA TYR A 70 -14.79 11.73 -3.34
C TYR A 70 -14.81 11.69 -1.81
N GLU A 71 -15.48 10.71 -1.23
CA GLU A 71 -15.59 10.59 0.22
C GLU A 71 -14.23 10.39 0.88
N MET A 72 -13.37 9.60 0.26
CA MET A 72 -12.01 9.37 0.78
C MET A 72 -11.18 10.65 0.77
N LEU A 73 -11.19 11.39 -0.33
CA LEU A 73 -10.45 12.65 -0.42
C LEU A 73 -11.04 13.71 0.51
N ARG A 74 -12.35 13.73 0.68
CA ARG A 74 -13.00 14.64 1.60
C ARG A 74 -12.60 14.35 3.05
N ALA A 75 -12.50 13.07 3.41
CA ALA A 75 -12.05 12.67 4.74
C ALA A 75 -10.60 13.09 5.02
N MET A 76 -9.75 13.15 3.99
CA MET A 76 -8.36 13.56 4.14
C MET A 76 -8.15 15.07 4.12
N SER A 77 -9.13 15.82 3.58
CA SER A 77 -9.02 17.28 3.42
C SER A 77 -8.84 17.99 4.77
N GLY A 78 -7.85 18.85 4.86
CA GLY A 78 -7.57 19.64 6.06
C GLY A 78 -7.12 18.83 7.26
N ARG A 79 -6.71 17.58 7.06
CA ARG A 79 -6.34 16.67 8.14
C ARG A 79 -5.00 16.03 7.88
N SER A 80 -4.41 15.49 8.93
CA SER A 80 -3.22 14.65 8.82
C SER A 80 -3.64 13.19 8.74
N HIS A 81 -2.91 12.43 7.95
CA HIS A 81 -3.07 10.99 7.89
C HIS A 81 -1.69 10.34 7.83
N LYS A 82 -1.64 9.04 8.02
CA LYS A 82 -0.39 8.29 7.98
C LYS A 82 -0.35 7.40 6.77
N VAL A 83 0.84 7.29 6.18
CA VAL A 83 1.11 6.37 5.08
C VAL A 83 2.14 5.38 5.57
N TYR A 84 1.82 4.11 5.48
CA TYR A 84 2.73 3.03 5.83
C TYR A 84 3.18 2.34 4.56
N THR A 85 4.49 2.17 4.42
CA THR A 85 5.06 1.37 3.35
C THR A 85 5.72 0.15 3.97
N GLY A 86 5.21 -1.02 3.65
CA GLY A 86 5.80 -2.28 4.05
C GLY A 86 6.70 -2.79 2.95
N VAL A 87 7.85 -3.31 3.31
CA VAL A 87 8.81 -3.88 2.36
C VAL A 87 9.26 -5.22 2.89
N THR A 88 9.25 -6.22 2.03
CA THR A 88 9.78 -7.54 2.34
C THR A 88 10.91 -7.86 1.38
N LEU A 89 12.05 -8.22 1.94
CA LEU A 89 13.22 -8.70 1.21
C LEU A 89 13.33 -10.19 1.46
N ARG A 90 13.32 -10.97 0.39
CA ARG A 90 13.43 -12.41 0.51
C ARG A 90 14.56 -12.93 -0.37
N SER A 91 15.46 -13.68 0.23
CA SER A 91 16.42 -14.50 -0.47
C SER A 91 15.96 -15.95 -0.41
N ARG A 92 16.74 -16.81 -1.00
CA ARG A 92 16.48 -18.25 -0.97
C ARG A 92 16.43 -18.83 0.45
N GLU A 93 17.15 -18.23 1.40
CA GLU A 93 17.31 -18.72 2.76
C GLU A 93 16.70 -17.85 3.84
N GLN A 94 16.48 -16.56 3.56
CA GLN A 94 16.06 -15.59 4.57
C GLN A 94 14.96 -14.68 4.05
N GLN A 95 14.17 -14.18 4.99
CA GLN A 95 13.15 -13.19 4.69
C GLN A 95 13.15 -12.13 5.79
N ARG A 96 13.09 -10.87 5.37
CA ARG A 96 13.02 -9.74 6.28
C ARG A 96 11.90 -8.80 5.86
N THR A 97 11.10 -8.38 6.84
CA THR A 97 10.00 -7.43 6.60
C THR A 97 10.17 -6.24 7.53
N PHE A 98 10.00 -5.05 6.99
CA PHE A 98 9.99 -3.82 7.78
C PHE A 98 8.97 -2.85 7.21
N SER A 99 8.62 -1.84 8.00
CA SER A 99 7.69 -0.80 7.54
C SER A 99 8.21 0.57 7.90
N VAL A 100 7.81 1.55 7.09
CA VAL A 100 8.13 2.96 7.29
C VAL A 100 6.82 3.72 7.42
N GLU A 101 6.72 4.54 8.47
CA GLU A 101 5.57 5.40 8.73
C GLU A 101 5.89 6.82 8.28
N THR A 102 5.00 7.42 7.52
CA THR A 102 5.11 8.81 7.11
C THR A 102 3.81 9.53 7.44
N GLU A 103 3.92 10.65 8.14
CA GLU A 103 2.75 11.51 8.39
C GLU A 103 2.62 12.51 7.25
N VAL A 104 1.42 12.60 6.70
CA VAL A 104 1.10 13.52 5.60
C VAL A 104 0.00 14.47 6.06
N CYS A 105 0.25 15.77 5.90
CA CYS A 105 -0.73 16.80 6.23
C CYS A 105 -1.30 17.36 4.94
N PHE A 106 -2.62 17.22 4.75
CA PHE A 106 -3.30 17.78 3.60
C PHE A 106 -3.84 19.16 3.96
N ARG A 107 -3.68 20.11 3.03
CA ARG A 107 -4.41 21.37 3.12
C ARG A 107 -5.90 21.11 2.89
N GLU A 108 -6.72 22.05 3.27
CA GLU A 108 -8.15 21.97 2.97
C GLU A 108 -8.36 22.03 1.45
N ILE A 109 -9.14 21.07 0.91
CA ILE A 109 -9.39 20.94 -0.52
C ILE A 109 -10.88 21.21 -0.78
N SER A 110 -11.15 22.00 -1.83
CA SER A 110 -12.53 22.25 -2.25
C SER A 110 -13.12 21.06 -3.01
N ASP A 111 -14.44 20.98 -3.07
CA ASP A 111 -15.12 19.94 -3.84
C ASP A 111 -14.70 19.96 -5.31
N GLU A 112 -14.53 21.15 -5.88
CA GLU A 112 -14.10 21.32 -7.26
C GLU A 112 -12.72 20.71 -7.50
N GLU A 113 -11.78 20.93 -6.59
CA GLU A 113 -10.45 20.34 -6.65
C GLU A 113 -10.50 18.81 -6.51
N ILE A 114 -11.36 18.29 -5.64
CA ILE A 114 -11.52 16.85 -5.44
C ILE A 114 -12.01 16.20 -6.73
N TYR A 115 -13.06 16.74 -7.34
CA TYR A 115 -13.60 16.18 -8.59
C TYR A 115 -12.62 16.32 -9.75
N TYR A 116 -11.88 17.42 -9.80
CA TYR A 116 -10.83 17.55 -10.81
C TYR A 116 -9.80 16.44 -10.70
N TYR A 117 -9.36 16.15 -9.49
CA TYR A 117 -8.38 15.10 -9.25
C TYR A 117 -8.92 13.71 -9.64
N ILE A 118 -10.14 13.39 -9.21
CA ILE A 118 -10.77 12.11 -9.51
C ILE A 118 -10.93 11.90 -11.01
N ASP A 119 -11.41 12.91 -11.71
CA ASP A 119 -11.73 12.79 -13.13
C ASP A 119 -10.49 12.71 -14.03
N ASN A 120 -9.36 13.28 -13.58
CA ASN A 120 -8.13 13.33 -14.38
C ASN A 120 -7.11 12.27 -13.99
N PHE A 121 -7.08 11.81 -12.76
CA PHE A 121 -6.04 10.90 -12.26
C PHE A 121 -6.56 9.53 -11.85
N ARG A 122 -7.86 9.35 -11.69
CA ARG A 122 -8.51 8.08 -11.33
C ARG A 122 -7.79 7.34 -10.19
N PRO A 123 -7.71 7.92 -9.01
CA PRO A 123 -7.03 7.28 -7.87
C PRO A 123 -7.65 5.96 -7.46
#